data_5d4eca063fc2ce3a9b8f1340a537ec37
#
_entry.id   5d4eca063fc2ce3a9b8f1340a537ec37
#
_cell.length_a   1.000
_cell.length_b   1.000
_cell.length_c   1.000
_cell.angle_alpha   90.00
_cell.angle_beta   90.00
_cell.angle_gamma   90.00
#
_symmetry.space_group_name_H-M   'P 1'
#
loop_
_entity.id
_entity.type
_entity.pdbx_description
1 polymer ?
#
loop_
_entity_poly.entity_id
_entity_poly.type
_entity_poly.pdbx_seq_one_letter_code
_entity_poly.pdbx_strand_id
1 'polypeptide(L)'
;QKRVAQNEKIFRVYKLKTMRRVTNSNGEKLDVLTKTGKFLRKFRLNEFPQLLNIIKGDLSLVGPRPDIESTRLFCEENIPFYNYRTKVPQGITGHAQVFFRYPEALTKEIFAERLSYDLYYVKNYSLMLYIATLLRTVETVLMGRGE
;
A
#
# COMPACT_ATOMS: atom_id res chain seq x y z
N GLN A 1 -2.55 8.88 8.26
CA GLN A 1 -3.13 9.16 6.93
C GLN A 1 -4.45 8.41 6.78
N LYS A 2 -5.50 9.09 6.28
CA LYS A 2 -6.80 8.46 5.99
C LYS A 2 -6.68 7.54 4.77
N ARG A 3 -7.32 6.39 4.82
CA ARG A 3 -7.41 5.40 3.75
C ARG A 3 -8.83 4.84 3.67
N VAL A 4 -9.16 4.30 2.52
CA VAL A 4 -10.44 3.64 2.27
C VAL A 4 -10.24 2.14 2.31
N ALA A 5 -11.00 1.45 3.15
CA ALA A 5 -11.04 0.00 3.29
C ALA A 5 -12.24 -0.60 2.54
N GLN A 6 -12.46 -1.88 2.76
CA GLN A 6 -13.64 -2.61 2.28
C GLN A 6 -14.94 -1.89 2.68
N ASN A 7 -15.95 -1.93 1.81
CA ASN A 7 -17.25 -1.26 2.02
C ASN A 7 -17.12 0.25 2.29
N GLU A 8 -16.14 0.90 1.65
CA GLU A 8 -15.91 2.35 1.72
C GLU A 8 -15.61 2.89 3.12
N LYS A 9 -15.32 2.02 4.08
CA LYS A 9 -14.96 2.41 5.44
C LYS A 9 -13.69 3.25 5.43
N ILE A 10 -13.75 4.48 5.92
CA ILE A 10 -12.59 5.34 6.10
C ILE A 10 -11.93 5.03 7.44
N PHE A 11 -10.63 4.76 7.43
CA PHE A 11 -9.83 4.53 8.63
C PHE A 11 -8.49 5.27 8.56
N ARG A 12 -7.77 5.33 9.67
CA ARG A 12 -6.45 5.95 9.75
C ARG A 12 -5.38 4.89 9.84
N VAL A 13 -4.48 4.82 8.84
CA VAL A 13 -3.28 4.00 8.94
C VAL A 13 -2.26 4.60 9.89
N TYR A 14 -1.68 3.76 10.73
CA TYR A 14 -0.56 4.12 11.60
C TYR A 14 0.76 3.83 10.88
N LYS A 15 1.66 4.82 10.87
CA LYS A 15 3.00 4.69 10.26
C LYS A 15 4.04 5.45 11.06
N LEU A 16 5.28 4.96 11.07
CA LEU A 16 6.40 5.75 11.60
C LEU A 16 6.71 6.90 10.64
N LYS A 17 7.02 8.06 11.21
CA LYS A 17 7.41 9.24 10.43
C LYS A 17 8.82 9.03 9.89
N THR A 18 8.96 9.03 8.58
CA THR A 18 10.23 8.81 7.87
C THR A 18 10.77 10.07 7.20
N MET A 19 9.96 11.13 7.15
CA MET A 19 10.30 12.40 6.51
C MET A 19 10.27 13.53 7.53
N ARG A 20 11.13 14.53 7.33
CA ARG A 20 11.09 15.79 8.08
C ARG A 20 10.71 16.93 7.13
N ARG A 21 9.96 17.88 7.63
CA ARG A 21 9.65 19.09 6.89
C ARG A 21 10.83 20.06 6.99
N VAL A 22 11.30 20.54 5.85
CA VAL A 22 12.39 21.51 5.72
C VAL A 22 11.86 22.67 4.88
N THR A 23 12.21 23.91 5.27
CA THR A 23 11.91 25.08 4.45
C THR A 23 13.15 25.36 3.58
N ASN A 24 12.96 25.44 2.26
CA ASN A 24 14.03 25.79 1.33
C ASN A 24 14.32 27.30 1.38
N SER A 25 15.35 27.74 0.64
CA SER A 25 15.72 29.15 0.52
C SER A 25 14.62 30.06 -0.03
N ASN A 26 13.65 29.48 -0.75
CA ASN A 26 12.51 30.20 -1.34
C ASN A 26 11.28 30.24 -0.41
N GLY A 27 11.40 29.77 0.85
CA GLY A 27 10.30 29.73 1.80
C GLY A 27 9.31 28.55 1.61
N GLU A 28 9.54 27.66 0.64
CA GLU A 28 8.69 26.50 0.39
C GLU A 28 8.99 25.37 1.37
N LYS A 29 7.92 24.70 1.85
CA LYS A 29 8.03 23.58 2.78
C LYS A 29 8.11 22.27 1.98
N LEU A 30 9.26 21.58 2.08
CA LEU A 30 9.53 20.31 1.45
C LEU A 30 9.62 19.19 2.48
N ASP A 31 9.04 18.05 2.18
CA ASP A 31 9.18 16.84 3.00
C ASP A 31 10.40 16.03 2.52
N VAL A 32 11.48 16.03 3.30
CA VAL A 32 12.74 15.38 2.97
C VAL A 32 12.89 14.08 3.74
N LEU A 33 13.23 13.00 3.03
CA LEU A 33 13.46 11.68 3.60
C LEU A 33 14.69 11.70 4.51
N THR A 34 14.56 11.25 5.76
CA THR A 34 15.68 11.16 6.71
C THR A 34 16.51 9.88 6.45
N LYS A 35 17.77 9.84 6.91
CA LYS A 35 18.62 8.65 6.82
C LYS A 35 17.95 7.43 7.50
N THR A 36 17.45 7.63 8.71
CA THR A 36 16.67 6.60 9.44
C THR A 36 15.40 6.24 8.69
N GLY A 37 14.70 7.22 8.11
CA GLY A 37 13.52 7.00 7.30
C GLY A 37 13.79 6.14 6.06
N LYS A 38 14.94 6.35 5.41
CA LYS A 38 15.38 5.52 4.27
C LYS A 38 15.59 4.06 4.69
N PHE A 39 16.24 3.83 5.83
CA PHE A 39 16.41 2.49 6.39
C PHE A 39 15.06 1.83 6.72
N LEU A 40 14.18 2.55 7.44
CA LEU A 40 12.87 2.04 7.81
C LEU A 40 12.01 1.67 6.59
N ARG A 41 12.04 2.45 5.51
CA ARG A 41 11.32 2.17 4.27
C ARG A 41 11.89 0.96 3.53
N LYS A 42 13.22 0.87 3.44
CA LYS A 42 13.92 -0.25 2.79
C LYS A 42 13.46 -1.60 3.33
N PHE A 43 13.24 -1.71 4.64
CA PHE A 43 12.79 -2.93 5.31
C PHE A 43 11.30 -2.90 5.69
N ARG A 44 10.53 -1.94 5.18
CA ARG A 44 9.09 -1.72 5.48
C ARG A 44 8.75 -1.59 6.98
N LEU A 45 9.73 -1.36 7.84
CA LEU A 45 9.54 -1.19 9.28
C LEU A 45 8.69 0.04 9.63
N ASN A 46 8.64 1.04 8.73
CA ASN A 46 7.77 2.20 8.87
C ASN A 46 6.27 1.84 8.86
N GLU A 47 5.92 0.68 8.36
CA GLU A 47 4.54 0.19 8.29
C GLU A 47 4.16 -0.72 9.48
N PHE A 48 5.14 -1.10 10.33
CA PHE A 48 4.92 -1.95 11.50
C PHE A 48 3.77 -1.50 12.42
N PRO A 49 3.55 -0.18 12.68
CA PRO A 49 2.41 0.26 13.49
C PRO A 49 1.04 -0.06 12.90
N GLN A 50 0.94 -0.44 11.61
CA GLN A 50 -0.32 -0.87 11.00
C GLN A 50 -0.82 -2.21 11.57
N LEU A 51 0.00 -2.96 12.31
CA LEU A 51 -0.46 -4.12 13.08
C LEU A 51 -1.58 -3.74 14.05
N LEU A 52 -1.58 -2.51 14.58
CA LEU A 52 -2.71 -1.99 15.37
C LEU A 52 -4.00 -1.86 14.55
N ASN A 53 -3.90 -1.55 13.25
CA ASN A 53 -5.06 -1.53 12.36
C ASN A 53 -5.60 -2.95 12.11
N ILE A 54 -4.72 -3.95 12.07
CA ILE A 54 -5.12 -5.36 11.93
C ILE A 54 -5.86 -5.82 13.18
N ILE A 55 -5.32 -5.53 14.37
CA ILE A 55 -5.97 -5.87 15.67
C ILE A 55 -7.33 -5.20 15.77
N LYS A 56 -7.48 -3.97 15.28
CA LYS A 56 -8.76 -3.23 15.24
C LYS A 56 -9.74 -3.73 14.17
N GLY A 57 -9.32 -4.63 13.28
CA GLY A 57 -10.15 -5.10 12.17
C GLY A 57 -10.32 -4.09 11.03
N ASP A 58 -9.46 -3.06 10.94
CA ASP A 58 -9.46 -2.10 9.83
C ASP A 58 -8.71 -2.65 8.60
N LEU A 59 -7.73 -3.55 8.83
CA LEU A 59 -6.90 -4.18 7.81
C LEU A 59 -6.77 -5.68 8.03
N SER A 60 -6.47 -6.40 6.95
CA SER A 60 -5.95 -7.76 6.96
C SER A 60 -4.42 -7.74 6.86
N LEU A 61 -3.76 -8.88 7.13
CA LEU A 61 -2.34 -9.05 6.81
C LEU A 61 -2.13 -8.99 5.30
N VAL A 62 -2.93 -9.75 4.53
CA VAL A 62 -2.82 -9.82 3.06
C VAL A 62 -4.11 -9.33 2.41
N GLY A 63 -3.96 -8.51 1.40
CA GLY A 63 -5.05 -7.98 0.60
C GLY A 63 -4.59 -6.81 -0.27
N PRO A 64 -5.42 -6.31 -1.18
CA PRO A 64 -5.11 -5.11 -1.95
C PRO A 64 -4.78 -3.93 -1.03
N ARG A 65 -3.74 -3.16 -1.38
CA ARG A 65 -3.33 -2.00 -0.56
C ARG A 65 -4.42 -0.94 -0.52
N PRO A 66 -4.82 -0.44 0.67
CA PRO A 66 -5.84 0.60 0.76
C PRO A 66 -5.33 1.92 0.17
N ASP A 67 -6.13 2.54 -0.69
CA ASP A 67 -5.79 3.81 -1.32
C ASP A 67 -6.16 5.01 -0.44
N ILE A 68 -5.53 6.15 -0.69
CA ILE A 68 -6.05 7.44 -0.24
C ILE A 68 -7.29 7.80 -1.09
N GLU A 69 -8.20 8.54 -0.51
CA GLU A 69 -9.49 8.87 -1.14
C GLU A 69 -9.34 9.52 -2.52
N SER A 70 -8.41 10.49 -2.66
CA SER A 70 -8.18 11.15 -3.94
C SER A 70 -7.67 10.20 -5.04
N THR A 71 -6.77 9.26 -4.70
CA THR A 71 -6.29 8.25 -5.65
C THR A 71 -7.40 7.28 -6.02
N ARG A 72 -8.22 6.86 -5.04
CA ARG A 72 -9.36 5.99 -5.29
C ARG A 72 -10.34 6.61 -6.27
N LEU A 73 -10.79 7.84 -6.00
CA LEU A 73 -11.73 8.56 -6.87
C LEU A 73 -11.20 8.71 -8.29
N PHE A 74 -9.93 9.14 -8.43
CA PHE A 74 -9.28 9.23 -9.74
C PHE A 74 -9.27 7.90 -10.48
N CYS A 75 -8.92 6.81 -9.80
CA CYS A 75 -8.85 5.50 -10.42
C CYS A 75 -10.23 4.92 -10.75
N GLU A 76 -11.23 5.12 -9.91
CA GLU A 76 -12.60 4.67 -10.18
C GLU A 76 -13.23 5.40 -11.38
N GLU A 77 -12.93 6.69 -11.56
CA GLU A 77 -13.37 7.46 -12.71
C GLU A 77 -12.67 7.04 -14.01
N ASN A 78 -11.41 6.69 -13.96
CA ASN A 78 -10.56 6.50 -15.14
C ASN A 78 -10.25 5.04 -15.49
N ILE A 79 -10.47 4.08 -14.57
CA ILE A 79 -10.08 2.68 -14.76
C ILE A 79 -11.29 1.78 -14.50
N PRO A 80 -11.78 1.05 -15.51
CA PRO A 80 -12.89 0.12 -15.35
C PRO A 80 -12.63 -0.91 -14.26
N PHE A 81 -13.66 -1.23 -13.51
CA PHE A 81 -13.64 -2.27 -12.47
C PHE A 81 -12.70 -2.00 -11.30
N TYR A 82 -12.19 -0.77 -11.11
CA TYR A 82 -11.22 -0.45 -10.05
C TYR A 82 -11.75 -0.78 -8.65
N ASN A 83 -13.04 -0.57 -8.40
CA ASN A 83 -13.68 -0.85 -7.12
C ASN A 83 -13.77 -2.35 -6.76
N TYR A 84 -13.61 -3.27 -7.74
CA TYR A 84 -13.65 -4.70 -7.45
C TYR A 84 -12.53 -5.16 -6.52
N ARG A 85 -11.42 -4.43 -6.45
CA ARG A 85 -10.34 -4.70 -5.50
C ARG A 85 -10.76 -4.57 -4.03
N THR A 86 -11.88 -3.91 -3.76
CA THR A 86 -12.43 -3.76 -2.40
C THR A 86 -13.43 -4.86 -2.02
N LYS A 87 -13.64 -5.87 -2.87
CA LYS A 87 -14.49 -7.04 -2.56
C LYS A 87 -13.87 -7.96 -1.49
N VAL A 88 -12.58 -7.86 -1.27
CA VAL A 88 -11.85 -8.55 -0.19
C VAL A 88 -11.28 -7.52 0.79
N PRO A 89 -10.97 -7.91 2.04
CA PRO A 89 -10.32 -7.01 2.99
C PRO A 89 -8.99 -6.46 2.45
N GLN A 90 -8.74 -5.17 2.65
CA GLN A 90 -7.47 -4.54 2.32
C GLN A 90 -6.37 -5.01 3.27
N GLY A 91 -5.14 -5.14 2.74
CA GLY A 91 -4.01 -5.67 3.47
C GLY A 91 -2.89 -4.66 3.72
N ILE A 92 -2.07 -4.95 4.74
CA ILE A 92 -0.78 -4.29 4.94
C ILE A 92 0.20 -4.67 3.82
N THR A 93 0.13 -5.94 3.38
CA THR A 93 0.79 -6.43 2.18
C THR A 93 -0.23 -7.04 1.22
N GLY A 94 0.15 -7.25 -0.04
CA GLY A 94 -0.76 -7.79 -1.04
C GLY A 94 -0.04 -8.30 -2.28
N HIS A 95 -0.76 -9.05 -3.09
CA HIS A 95 -0.23 -9.68 -4.29
C HIS A 95 0.44 -8.64 -5.22
N ALA A 96 -0.24 -7.53 -5.51
CA ALA A 96 0.35 -6.44 -6.29
C ALA A 96 1.62 -5.88 -5.62
N GLN A 97 1.67 -5.75 -4.29
CA GLN A 97 2.82 -5.16 -3.59
C GLN A 97 4.09 -6.01 -3.63
N VAL A 98 3.99 -7.31 -3.85
CA VAL A 98 5.14 -8.24 -3.86
C VAL A 98 5.52 -8.72 -5.24
N PHE A 99 4.61 -8.66 -6.22
CA PHE A 99 4.84 -9.11 -7.59
C PHE A 99 4.92 -7.98 -8.61
N PHE A 100 4.31 -6.82 -8.33
CA PHE A 100 4.35 -5.66 -9.19
C PHE A 100 5.38 -4.65 -8.68
N ARG A 101 6.32 -4.26 -9.53
CA ARG A 101 7.32 -3.25 -9.21
C ARG A 101 6.76 -1.87 -9.55
N TYR A 102 6.58 -1.03 -8.54
CA TYR A 102 6.11 0.34 -8.74
C TYR A 102 7.19 1.17 -9.45
N PRO A 103 6.91 1.74 -10.63
CA PRO A 103 7.77 2.74 -11.23
C PRO A 103 7.66 4.07 -10.47
N GLU A 104 8.61 4.98 -10.70
CA GLU A 104 8.63 6.30 -10.03
C GLU A 104 7.41 7.16 -10.38
N ALA A 105 6.94 7.11 -11.63
CA ALA A 105 5.76 7.84 -12.08
C ALA A 105 4.48 7.02 -11.90
N LEU A 106 3.48 7.60 -11.26
CA LEU A 106 2.16 6.99 -11.08
C LEU A 106 1.21 7.50 -12.15
N THR A 107 1.15 6.78 -13.27
CA THR A 107 0.22 7.06 -14.39
C THR A 107 -1.03 6.19 -14.30
N LYS A 108 -2.05 6.52 -15.11
CA LYS A 108 -3.27 5.72 -15.23
C LYS A 108 -2.97 4.27 -15.63
N GLU A 109 -2.05 4.08 -16.56
CA GLU A 109 -1.63 2.77 -17.08
C GLU A 109 -1.01 1.91 -15.97
N ILE A 110 -0.18 2.51 -15.12
CA ILE A 110 0.45 1.85 -13.98
C ILE A 110 -0.58 1.45 -12.93
N PHE A 111 -1.58 2.30 -12.67
CA PHE A 111 -2.68 1.93 -11.79
C PHE A 111 -3.54 0.81 -12.39
N ALA A 112 -3.76 0.80 -13.70
CA ALA A 112 -4.49 -0.27 -14.38
C ALA A 112 -3.71 -1.60 -14.34
N GLU A 113 -2.40 -1.56 -14.56
CA GLU A 113 -1.55 -2.74 -14.45
C GLU A 113 -1.52 -3.28 -13.01
N ARG A 114 -1.34 -2.41 -12.01
CA ARG A 114 -1.44 -2.79 -10.60
C ARG A 114 -2.79 -3.43 -10.28
N LEU A 115 -3.88 -2.88 -10.83
CA LEU A 115 -5.23 -3.42 -10.65
C LEU A 115 -5.32 -4.86 -11.13
N SER A 116 -4.65 -5.24 -12.23
CA SER A 116 -4.67 -6.61 -12.74
C SER A 116 -4.16 -7.62 -11.70
N TYR A 117 -3.10 -7.28 -10.96
CA TYR A 117 -2.58 -8.10 -9.87
C TYR A 117 -3.55 -8.15 -8.67
N ASP A 118 -4.18 -7.02 -8.33
CA ASP A 118 -5.18 -6.99 -7.26
C ASP A 118 -6.42 -7.82 -7.64
N LEU A 119 -6.90 -7.71 -8.90
CA LEU A 119 -8.03 -8.51 -9.39
C LEU A 119 -7.71 -10.00 -9.51
N TYR A 120 -6.47 -10.35 -9.89
CA TYR A 120 -6.00 -11.73 -9.84
C TYR A 120 -6.13 -12.29 -8.42
N TYR A 121 -5.68 -11.54 -7.41
CA TYR A 121 -5.82 -11.94 -6.01
C TYR A 121 -7.28 -12.08 -5.59
N VAL A 122 -8.14 -11.14 -5.94
CA VAL A 122 -9.58 -11.17 -5.62
C VAL A 122 -10.25 -12.39 -6.26
N LYS A 123 -9.96 -12.66 -7.55
CA LYS A 123 -10.55 -13.78 -8.31
C LYS A 123 -10.11 -15.13 -7.78
N ASN A 124 -8.85 -15.27 -7.38
CA ASN A 124 -8.25 -16.51 -6.94
C ASN A 124 -8.07 -16.58 -5.42
N TYR A 125 -8.87 -15.80 -4.66
CA TYR A 125 -8.77 -15.72 -3.21
C TYR A 125 -8.83 -17.10 -2.57
N SER A 126 -7.73 -17.53 -1.97
CA SER A 126 -7.57 -18.83 -1.32
C SER A 126 -6.53 -18.78 -0.22
N LEU A 127 -6.61 -19.69 0.73
CA LEU A 127 -5.61 -19.82 1.79
C LEU A 127 -4.19 -20.02 1.22
N MET A 128 -4.07 -20.80 0.15
CA MET A 128 -2.78 -21.05 -0.50
C MET A 128 -2.18 -19.75 -1.06
N LEU A 129 -2.97 -18.95 -1.81
CA LEU A 129 -2.52 -17.67 -2.36
C LEU A 129 -2.20 -16.66 -1.25
N TYR A 130 -2.98 -16.67 -0.17
CA TYR A 130 -2.72 -15.87 1.02
C TYR A 130 -1.35 -16.18 1.63
N ILE A 131 -1.06 -17.46 1.90
CA ILE A 131 0.22 -17.93 2.47
C ILE A 131 1.38 -17.64 1.50
N ALA A 132 1.21 -17.91 0.21
CA ALA A 132 2.24 -17.62 -0.80
C ALA A 132 2.60 -16.12 -0.84
N THR A 133 1.60 -15.24 -0.75
CA THR A 133 1.82 -13.79 -0.69
C THR A 133 2.55 -13.37 0.59
N LEU A 134 2.24 -13.99 1.74
CA LEU A 134 2.96 -13.75 2.99
C LEU A 134 4.44 -14.18 2.90
N LEU A 135 4.71 -15.37 2.39
CA LEU A 135 6.09 -15.86 2.24
C LEU A 135 6.90 -14.95 1.32
N ARG A 136 6.29 -14.51 0.21
CA ARG A 136 6.93 -13.54 -0.70
C ARG A 136 7.16 -12.18 -0.05
N THR A 137 6.26 -11.75 0.85
CA THR A 137 6.44 -10.52 1.64
C THR A 137 7.66 -10.63 2.55
N VAL A 138 7.80 -11.74 3.28
CA VAL A 138 8.96 -11.99 4.15
C VAL A 138 10.26 -11.92 3.34
N GLU A 139 10.32 -12.58 2.19
CA GLU A 139 11.47 -12.53 1.28
C GLU A 139 11.77 -11.06 0.87
N THR A 140 10.75 -10.31 0.46
CA THR A 140 10.89 -8.90 0.04
C THR A 140 11.45 -8.02 1.15
N VAL A 141 10.98 -8.23 2.38
CA VAL A 141 11.45 -7.49 3.58
C VAL A 141 12.88 -7.86 3.92
N LEU A 142 13.22 -9.15 3.97
CA LEU A 142 14.57 -9.62 4.29
C LEU A 142 15.61 -9.17 3.26
N MET A 143 15.24 -9.14 1.98
CA MET A 143 16.13 -8.64 0.91
C MET A 143 16.22 -7.12 0.86
N GLY A 144 15.50 -6.39 1.71
CA GLY A 144 15.48 -4.93 1.71
C GLY A 144 14.99 -4.34 0.39
N ARG A 145 14.01 -4.99 -0.24
CA ARG A 145 13.37 -4.55 -1.51
C ARG A 145 12.07 -3.77 -1.23
N GLY A 146 11.97 -3.15 -0.06
CA GLY A 146 10.93 -2.16 0.24
C GLY A 146 11.06 -0.89 -0.64
N GLU A 147 10.19 0.07 -0.44
CA GLU A 147 10.23 1.39 -1.12
C GLU A 147 11.45 2.21 -0.73
#